data_a1526b0e9ce6151a4858cfd2421e51b2
#
_entry.id   a1526b0e9ce6151a4858cfd2421e51b2
#
_cell.length_a   1.000
_cell.length_b   1.000
_cell.length_c   1.000
_cell.angle_alpha   90.00
_cell.angle_beta   90.00
_cell.angle_gamma   90.00
#
_symmetry.space_group_name_H-M   'P 1'
#
loop_
_entity.id
_entity.type
_entity.pdbx_description
1 polymer ?
#
loop_
_entity_poly.entity_id
_entity_poly.type
_entity_poly.pdbx_seq_one_letter_code
_entity_poly.pdbx_strand_id
1 'polypeptide(L)'
;MEAAAVVPTGNTNITVNGSRIEELLDSFIDSQDVQQSSKGLYRRTLERYISWVEEKGYLLPDITRGQILEYKEDLLRSGKSSLTVGSYITAVRRFYEWTEANKYYPNVAKGIKTPKRKQQFRKQPLLPSQATALLSYYQGRALRDYAIVNLLLRTGLRTIEAIRANVEDITYKGSQRVLLVYGKGRDERDNFVVLTDKAYQPIAAYLKTREANGSDPLFTSTSNNSNGE
;
A
#
# COMPACT_ATOMS: atom_id res chain seq x y z
N MET A 1 47.98 -34.06 8.72
CA MET A 1 46.61 -34.44 9.17
C MET A 1 45.69 -33.32 8.79
N GLU A 2 45.07 -33.51 7.65
CA GLU A 2 44.10 -32.56 7.06
C GLU A 2 42.73 -32.83 7.66
N ALA A 3 42.14 -31.83 8.29
CA ALA A 3 40.78 -31.89 8.81
C ALA A 3 39.78 -31.70 7.65
N ALA A 4 39.10 -32.78 7.29
CA ALA A 4 38.04 -32.78 6.31
C ALA A 4 36.86 -31.91 6.80
N ALA A 5 36.54 -30.87 6.02
CA ALA A 5 35.34 -30.10 6.23
C ALA A 5 34.11 -30.94 5.96
N VAL A 6 33.31 -31.15 7.00
CA VAL A 6 31.98 -31.79 6.89
C VAL A 6 31.04 -30.80 6.19
N VAL A 7 30.71 -31.13 4.94
CA VAL A 7 29.60 -30.49 4.22
C VAL A 7 28.29 -31.03 4.79
N PRO A 8 27.40 -30.21 5.32
CA PRO A 8 26.10 -30.73 5.74
C PRO A 8 25.24 -30.98 4.49
N THR A 9 25.11 -32.26 4.14
CA THR A 9 24.07 -32.73 3.20
C THR A 9 22.71 -32.62 3.89
N GLY A 10 22.14 -31.43 3.80
CA GLY A 10 20.80 -31.17 4.31
C GLY A 10 19.72 -31.59 3.34
N ASN A 11 19.45 -32.91 3.32
CA ASN A 11 18.22 -33.42 2.75
C ASN A 11 17.11 -33.27 3.81
N THR A 12 16.57 -32.07 3.94
CA THR A 12 15.41 -31.81 4.80
C THR A 12 14.15 -31.98 3.98
N ASN A 13 13.57 -33.18 4.04
CA ASN A 13 12.15 -33.38 3.71
C ASN A 13 11.32 -32.47 4.62
N ILE A 14 10.97 -31.29 4.11
CA ILE A 14 10.14 -30.32 4.81
C ILE A 14 8.69 -30.74 4.60
N THR A 15 8.21 -31.66 5.44
CA THR A 15 6.78 -31.88 5.63
C THR A 15 6.25 -30.64 6.32
N VAL A 16 5.42 -29.86 5.63
CA VAL A 16 5.06 -28.51 6.00
C VAL A 16 3.95 -28.56 7.04
N ASN A 17 4.29 -28.47 8.32
CA ASN A 17 3.36 -28.06 9.36
C ASN A 17 3.14 -26.55 9.22
N GLY A 18 1.90 -26.06 9.38
CA GLY A 18 1.51 -24.65 9.18
C GLY A 18 2.44 -23.61 9.85
N SER A 19 2.97 -23.91 11.04
CA SER A 19 3.93 -23.05 11.75
C SER A 19 5.22 -22.77 10.95
N ARG A 20 5.68 -23.69 10.14
CA ARG A 20 6.92 -23.57 9.38
C ARG A 20 6.77 -22.75 8.10
N ILE A 21 5.56 -22.70 7.52
CA ILE A 21 5.24 -21.80 6.40
C ILE A 21 5.17 -20.36 6.90
N GLU A 22 4.55 -20.14 8.05
CA GLU A 22 4.47 -18.81 8.66
C GLU A 22 5.85 -18.25 8.95
N GLU A 23 6.75 -19.04 9.56
CA GLU A 23 8.15 -18.65 9.80
C GLU A 23 8.89 -18.32 8.49
N LEU A 24 8.64 -19.06 7.42
CA LEU A 24 9.24 -18.82 6.11
C LEU A 24 8.72 -17.50 5.51
N LEU A 25 7.41 -17.24 5.62
CA LEU A 25 6.82 -16.01 5.19
C LEU A 25 7.34 -14.80 5.99
N ASP A 26 7.43 -14.93 7.31
CA ASP A 26 7.99 -13.90 8.18
C ASP A 26 9.42 -13.55 7.77
N SER A 27 10.26 -14.57 7.62
CA SER A 27 11.65 -14.39 7.19
C SER A 27 11.76 -13.72 5.82
N PHE A 28 10.88 -14.09 4.87
CA PHE A 28 10.81 -13.41 3.59
C PHE A 28 10.40 -11.95 3.73
N ILE A 29 9.33 -11.66 4.46
CA ILE A 29 8.80 -10.30 4.65
C ILE A 29 9.84 -9.40 5.33
N ASP A 30 10.52 -9.91 6.35
CA ASP A 30 11.54 -9.15 7.09
C ASP A 30 12.75 -8.83 6.22
N SER A 31 13.12 -9.75 5.31
CA SER A 31 14.22 -9.54 4.37
C SER A 31 13.94 -8.49 3.29
N GLN A 32 12.68 -8.04 3.14
CA GLN A 32 12.35 -7.08 2.08
C GLN A 32 12.66 -5.65 2.51
N ASP A 33 13.56 -4.99 1.77
CA ASP A 33 13.85 -3.56 1.91
C ASP A 33 12.77 -2.72 1.19
N VAL A 34 11.60 -2.68 1.79
CA VAL A 34 10.44 -1.93 1.29
C VAL A 34 9.64 -1.35 2.47
N GLN A 35 8.81 -0.35 2.18
CA GLN A 35 7.94 0.23 3.19
C GLN A 35 6.98 -0.79 3.82
N GLN A 36 6.58 -0.54 5.07
CA GLN A 36 5.69 -1.40 5.85
C GLN A 36 4.37 -1.70 5.13
N SER A 37 3.81 -0.72 4.42
CA SER A 37 2.59 -0.92 3.62
C SER A 37 2.79 -1.92 2.48
N SER A 38 3.99 -1.96 1.87
CA SER A 38 4.35 -2.92 0.84
C SER A 38 4.62 -4.31 1.44
N LYS A 39 5.26 -4.38 2.61
CA LYS A 39 5.42 -5.62 3.39
C LYS A 39 4.06 -6.25 3.68
N GLY A 40 3.10 -5.46 4.19
CA GLY A 40 1.73 -5.92 4.43
C GLY A 40 0.99 -6.38 3.16
N LEU A 41 1.27 -5.77 2.00
CA LEU A 41 0.72 -6.25 0.73
C LEU A 41 1.33 -7.60 0.34
N TYR A 42 2.66 -7.76 0.44
CA TYR A 42 3.31 -9.03 0.14
C TYR A 42 2.78 -10.15 1.03
N ARG A 43 2.66 -9.92 2.35
CA ARG A 43 2.11 -10.89 3.29
C ARG A 43 0.73 -11.36 2.85
N ARG A 44 -0.25 -10.47 2.76
CA ARG A 44 -1.64 -10.83 2.36
C ARG A 44 -1.71 -11.55 1.01
N THR A 45 -0.83 -11.17 0.08
CA THR A 45 -0.79 -11.79 -1.24
C THR A 45 -0.23 -13.19 -1.20
N LEU A 46 0.81 -13.43 -0.41
CA LEU A 46 1.43 -14.74 -0.25
C LEU A 46 0.60 -15.69 0.60
N GLU A 47 -0.03 -15.21 1.67
CA GLU A 47 -1.02 -15.99 2.44
C GLU A 47 -2.11 -16.55 1.51
N ARG A 48 -2.64 -15.69 0.62
CA ARG A 48 -3.62 -16.16 -0.38
C ARG A 48 -3.04 -17.16 -1.37
N TYR A 49 -1.78 -17.02 -1.76
CA TYR A 49 -1.12 -18.00 -2.62
C TYR A 49 -0.95 -19.32 -1.91
N ILE A 50 -0.50 -19.31 -0.66
CA ILE A 50 -0.34 -20.52 0.16
C ILE A 50 -1.69 -21.22 0.37
N SER A 51 -2.75 -20.48 0.73
CA SER A 51 -4.10 -21.05 0.83
C SER A 51 -4.54 -21.73 -0.47
N TRP A 52 -4.25 -21.12 -1.63
CA TRP A 52 -4.54 -21.74 -2.93
C TRP A 52 -3.73 -23.03 -3.14
N VAL A 53 -2.46 -23.08 -2.75
CA VAL A 53 -1.61 -24.27 -2.85
C VAL A 53 -2.21 -25.39 -1.99
N GLU A 54 -2.65 -25.09 -0.78
CA GLU A 54 -3.28 -26.03 0.15
C GLU A 54 -4.65 -26.51 -0.36
N GLU A 55 -5.51 -25.61 -0.84
CA GLU A 55 -6.83 -25.93 -1.43
C GLU A 55 -6.71 -26.89 -2.62
N LYS A 56 -5.63 -26.79 -3.39
CA LYS A 56 -5.34 -27.67 -4.52
C LYS A 56 -4.70 -29.00 -4.09
N GLY A 57 -4.35 -29.16 -2.83
CA GLY A 57 -3.64 -30.33 -2.32
C GLY A 57 -2.18 -30.42 -2.77
N TYR A 58 -1.58 -29.30 -3.19
CA TYR A 58 -0.18 -29.23 -3.56
C TYR A 58 0.70 -29.03 -2.33
N LEU A 59 1.95 -29.47 -2.43
CA LEU A 59 2.98 -29.18 -1.44
C LEU A 59 3.87 -28.03 -1.97
N LEU A 60 4.14 -27.04 -1.14
CA LEU A 60 4.92 -25.87 -1.53
C LEU A 60 6.30 -26.21 -2.10
N PRO A 61 7.04 -27.21 -1.57
CA PRO A 61 8.32 -27.65 -2.15
C PRO A 61 8.22 -28.22 -3.56
N ASP A 62 7.08 -28.81 -3.90
CA ASP A 62 6.86 -29.56 -5.15
C ASP A 62 6.18 -28.71 -6.22
N ILE A 63 5.94 -27.42 -5.92
CA ILE A 63 5.34 -26.51 -6.89
C ILE A 63 6.24 -26.37 -8.10
N THR A 64 5.61 -26.50 -9.26
CA THR A 64 6.23 -26.34 -10.57
C THR A 64 5.80 -25.01 -11.23
N ARG A 65 6.50 -24.64 -12.29
CA ARG A 65 6.11 -23.51 -13.15
C ARG A 65 4.67 -23.63 -13.67
N GLY A 66 4.22 -24.86 -13.97
CA GLY A 66 2.85 -25.10 -14.47
C GLY A 66 1.80 -24.67 -13.45
N GLN A 67 1.98 -24.99 -12.19
CA GLN A 67 1.07 -24.64 -11.10
C GLN A 67 1.08 -23.12 -10.81
N ILE A 68 2.21 -22.42 -11.00
CA ILE A 68 2.20 -20.95 -10.92
C ILE A 68 1.37 -20.32 -12.07
N LEU A 69 1.43 -20.90 -13.27
CA LEU A 69 0.59 -20.46 -14.40
C LEU A 69 -0.89 -20.78 -14.12
N GLU A 70 -1.21 -21.95 -13.57
CA GLU A 70 -2.57 -22.30 -13.12
C GLU A 70 -3.10 -21.30 -12.08
N TYR A 71 -2.32 -20.97 -11.05
CA TYR A 71 -2.68 -19.94 -10.07
C TYR A 71 -3.02 -18.61 -10.72
N LYS A 72 -2.20 -18.16 -11.66
CA LYS A 72 -2.44 -16.92 -12.41
C LYS A 72 -3.76 -16.98 -13.19
N GLU A 73 -4.07 -18.11 -13.82
CA GLU A 73 -5.33 -18.28 -14.57
C GLU A 73 -6.54 -18.35 -13.64
N ASP A 74 -6.44 -19.01 -12.48
CA ASP A 74 -7.49 -19.05 -11.46
C ASP A 74 -7.80 -17.65 -10.92
N LEU A 75 -6.77 -16.83 -10.70
CA LEU A 75 -6.94 -15.42 -10.33
C LEU A 75 -7.69 -14.62 -11.41
N LEU A 76 -7.39 -14.86 -12.69
CA LEU A 76 -8.08 -14.20 -13.80
C LEU A 76 -9.53 -14.68 -13.91
N ARG A 77 -9.77 -15.99 -13.79
CA ARG A 77 -11.11 -16.59 -13.81
C ARG A 77 -11.99 -16.12 -12.64
N SER A 78 -11.39 -15.84 -11.49
CA SER A 78 -12.10 -15.26 -10.33
C SER A 78 -12.50 -13.78 -10.51
N GLY A 79 -12.33 -13.21 -11.72
CA GLY A 79 -12.74 -11.84 -12.05
C GLY A 79 -11.78 -10.74 -11.53
N LYS A 80 -10.60 -11.11 -11.03
CA LYS A 80 -9.62 -10.10 -10.60
C LYS A 80 -9.07 -9.31 -11.78
N SER A 81 -8.83 -8.01 -11.54
CA SER A 81 -8.25 -7.15 -12.57
C SER A 81 -6.82 -7.59 -12.93
N SER A 82 -6.40 -7.34 -14.17
CA SER A 82 -5.03 -7.60 -14.62
C SER A 82 -3.97 -6.94 -13.72
N LEU A 83 -4.29 -5.77 -13.13
CA LEU A 83 -3.41 -5.07 -12.20
C LEU A 83 -3.28 -5.83 -10.88
N THR A 84 -4.40 -6.31 -10.34
CA THR A 84 -4.43 -7.11 -9.11
C THR A 84 -3.66 -8.42 -9.30
N VAL A 85 -3.95 -9.15 -10.40
CA VAL A 85 -3.21 -10.38 -10.73
C VAL A 85 -1.72 -10.10 -10.92
N GLY A 86 -1.39 -8.97 -11.56
CA GLY A 86 0.00 -8.53 -11.72
C GLY A 86 0.72 -8.35 -10.38
N SER A 87 0.06 -7.75 -9.38
CA SER A 87 0.61 -7.59 -8.04
C SER A 87 0.83 -8.94 -7.34
N TYR A 88 -0.12 -9.87 -7.48
CA TYR A 88 -0.05 -11.20 -6.89
C TYR A 88 1.11 -12.01 -7.48
N ILE A 89 1.20 -12.06 -8.80
CA ILE A 89 2.31 -12.77 -9.49
C ILE A 89 3.67 -12.11 -9.18
N THR A 90 3.71 -10.81 -8.96
CA THR A 90 4.95 -10.13 -8.57
C THR A 90 5.40 -10.57 -7.17
N ALA A 91 4.49 -10.68 -6.20
CA ALA A 91 4.82 -11.16 -4.87
C ALA A 91 5.31 -12.62 -4.89
N VAL A 92 4.62 -13.50 -5.63
CA VAL A 92 5.02 -14.90 -5.79
C VAL A 92 6.40 -15.02 -6.45
N ARG A 93 6.69 -14.22 -7.49
CA ARG A 93 8.02 -14.19 -8.12
C ARG A 93 9.11 -13.77 -7.16
N ARG A 94 8.90 -12.73 -6.35
CA ARG A 94 9.86 -12.26 -5.35
C ARG A 94 10.08 -13.28 -4.25
N PHE A 95 9.02 -13.98 -3.85
CA PHE A 95 9.12 -15.05 -2.87
C PHE A 95 10.02 -16.19 -3.39
N TYR A 96 9.79 -16.69 -4.61
CA TYR A 96 10.63 -17.76 -5.17
C TYR A 96 12.05 -17.30 -5.53
N GLU A 97 12.24 -16.05 -5.86
CA GLU A 97 13.59 -15.45 -6.01
C GLU A 97 14.36 -15.47 -4.69
N TRP A 98 13.69 -15.10 -3.61
CA TRP A 98 14.26 -15.13 -2.26
C TRP A 98 14.49 -16.57 -1.76
N THR A 99 13.56 -17.49 -1.99
CA THR A 99 13.72 -18.91 -1.60
C THR A 99 14.90 -19.56 -2.31
N GLU A 100 15.12 -19.26 -3.60
CA GLU A 100 16.30 -19.73 -4.35
C GLU A 100 17.59 -19.15 -3.78
N ALA A 101 17.63 -17.86 -3.52
CA ALA A 101 18.81 -17.18 -2.96
C ALA A 101 19.20 -17.73 -1.58
N ASN A 102 18.21 -18.12 -0.77
CA ASN A 102 18.41 -18.71 0.57
C ASN A 102 18.43 -20.25 0.57
N LYS A 103 18.44 -20.89 -0.59
CA LYS A 103 18.53 -22.36 -0.77
C LYS A 103 17.36 -23.14 -0.13
N TYR A 104 16.18 -22.55 -0.04
CA TYR A 104 14.96 -23.23 0.39
C TYR A 104 14.31 -24.01 -0.75
N TYR A 105 13.95 -23.30 -1.85
CA TYR A 105 13.27 -23.87 -3.02
C TYR A 105 13.83 -23.25 -4.30
N PRO A 106 13.78 -23.98 -5.45
CA PRO A 106 14.18 -23.43 -6.73
C PRO A 106 13.20 -22.33 -7.19
N ASN A 107 13.68 -21.39 -8.00
CA ASN A 107 12.85 -20.31 -8.55
C ASN A 107 12.00 -20.77 -9.73
N VAL A 108 10.91 -21.46 -9.45
CA VAL A 108 9.93 -21.92 -10.46
C VAL A 108 9.08 -20.80 -11.06
N ALA A 109 9.09 -19.62 -10.45
CA ALA A 109 8.34 -18.44 -10.92
C ALA A 109 9.15 -17.53 -11.87
N LYS A 110 10.42 -17.85 -12.14
CA LYS A 110 11.33 -17.07 -12.98
C LYS A 110 10.74 -16.83 -14.37
N GLY A 111 10.70 -15.56 -14.79
CA GLY A 111 10.23 -15.19 -16.15
C GLY A 111 8.71 -15.35 -16.38
N ILE A 112 7.90 -15.65 -15.38
CA ILE A 112 6.43 -15.62 -15.52
C ILE A 112 5.99 -14.16 -15.71
N LYS A 113 5.32 -13.89 -16.82
CA LYS A 113 4.84 -12.55 -17.17
C LYS A 113 3.53 -12.23 -16.43
N THR A 114 3.43 -11.01 -15.92
CA THR A 114 2.15 -10.48 -15.44
C THR A 114 1.19 -10.27 -16.60
N PRO A 115 -0.14 -10.32 -16.38
CA PRO A 115 -1.10 -10.06 -17.44
C PRO A 115 -0.91 -8.67 -18.04
N LYS A 116 -1.13 -8.54 -19.35
CA LYS A 116 -1.12 -7.23 -20.00
C LYS A 116 -2.20 -6.33 -19.39
N ARG A 117 -1.82 -5.12 -19.03
CA ARG A 117 -2.78 -4.12 -18.54
C ARG A 117 -3.72 -3.74 -19.67
N LYS A 118 -5.02 -3.92 -19.48
CA LYS A 118 -6.00 -3.26 -20.33
C LYS A 118 -6.04 -1.79 -19.90
N GLN A 119 -5.61 -0.89 -20.78
CA GLN A 119 -5.81 0.55 -20.57
C GLN A 119 -7.32 0.85 -20.68
N GLN A 120 -7.99 0.87 -19.55
CA GLN A 120 -9.35 1.37 -19.45
C GLN A 120 -9.35 2.51 -18.44
N PHE A 121 -9.66 3.70 -18.91
CA PHE A 121 -9.96 4.83 -18.04
C PHE A 121 -11.30 4.58 -17.33
N ARG A 122 -11.23 3.90 -16.16
CA ARG A 122 -12.43 3.59 -15.37
C ARG A 122 -12.92 4.77 -14.53
N LYS A 123 -12.06 5.75 -14.29
CA LYS A 123 -12.38 6.94 -13.50
C LYS A 123 -12.26 8.17 -14.37
N GLN A 124 -13.35 8.87 -14.53
CA GLN A 124 -13.35 10.20 -15.15
C GLN A 124 -13.06 11.27 -14.08
N PRO A 125 -12.32 12.32 -14.41
CA PRO A 125 -12.17 13.47 -13.54
C PRO A 125 -13.53 14.16 -13.33
N LEU A 126 -13.71 14.81 -12.19
CA LEU A 126 -14.88 15.65 -11.96
C LEU A 126 -14.91 16.78 -12.96
N LEU A 127 -16.07 17.03 -13.56
CA LEU A 127 -16.33 18.24 -14.33
C LEU A 127 -16.33 19.45 -13.39
N PRO A 128 -16.00 20.67 -13.89
CA PRO A 128 -16.04 21.88 -13.06
C PRO A 128 -17.39 22.11 -12.36
N SER A 129 -18.50 21.83 -13.03
CA SER A 129 -19.85 21.89 -12.45
C SER A 129 -20.06 20.90 -11.30
N GLN A 130 -19.55 19.69 -11.45
CA GLN A 130 -19.62 18.67 -10.40
C GLN A 130 -18.75 19.03 -9.19
N ALA A 131 -17.56 19.60 -9.41
CA ALA A 131 -16.70 20.09 -8.34
C ALA A 131 -17.37 21.24 -7.58
N THR A 132 -18.02 22.17 -8.29
CA THR A 132 -18.81 23.26 -7.69
C THR A 132 -19.99 22.73 -6.89
N ALA A 133 -20.75 21.78 -7.44
CA ALA A 133 -21.87 21.15 -6.74
C ALA A 133 -21.43 20.42 -5.46
N LEU A 134 -20.29 19.73 -5.51
CA LEU A 134 -19.72 19.06 -4.36
C LEU A 134 -19.32 20.04 -3.25
N LEU A 135 -18.68 21.16 -3.60
CA LEU A 135 -18.37 22.22 -2.64
C LEU A 135 -19.63 22.82 -2.02
N SER A 136 -20.62 23.14 -2.84
CA SER A 136 -21.91 23.69 -2.37
C SER A 136 -22.64 22.71 -1.45
N TYR A 137 -22.55 21.41 -1.70
CA TYR A 137 -23.17 20.40 -0.85
C TYR A 137 -22.62 20.39 0.57
N TYR A 138 -21.30 20.56 0.73
CA TYR A 138 -20.67 20.57 2.06
C TYR A 138 -20.67 21.95 2.71
N GLN A 139 -20.86 23.03 1.95
CA GLN A 139 -20.93 24.38 2.48
C GLN A 139 -22.13 24.52 3.46
N GLY A 140 -21.84 24.95 4.68
CA GLY A 140 -22.87 25.12 5.73
C GLY A 140 -23.30 23.84 6.45
N ARG A 141 -22.69 22.67 6.14
CA ARG A 141 -22.97 21.40 6.85
C ARG A 141 -21.93 21.15 7.94
N ALA A 142 -20.81 20.54 7.60
CA ALA A 142 -19.71 20.24 8.51
C ALA A 142 -18.45 20.99 8.08
N LEU A 143 -17.97 21.91 8.93
CA LEU A 143 -16.79 22.74 8.61
C LEU A 143 -15.56 21.88 8.26
N ARG A 144 -15.35 20.77 8.98
CA ARG A 144 -14.26 19.83 8.71
C ARG A 144 -14.35 19.24 7.30
N ASP A 145 -15.50 18.68 6.95
CA ASP A 145 -15.68 17.97 5.69
C ASP A 145 -15.62 18.95 4.50
N TYR A 146 -16.17 20.15 4.69
CA TYR A 146 -16.02 21.24 3.71
C TYR A 146 -14.54 21.62 3.52
N ALA A 147 -13.78 21.75 4.60
CA ALA A 147 -12.36 22.10 4.54
C ALA A 147 -11.55 21.01 3.82
N ILE A 148 -11.81 19.72 4.12
CA ILE A 148 -11.15 18.58 3.46
C ILE A 148 -11.46 18.60 1.94
N VAL A 149 -12.73 18.63 1.57
CA VAL A 149 -13.15 18.59 0.16
C VAL A 149 -12.59 19.80 -0.60
N ASN A 150 -12.63 20.99 0.00
CA ASN A 150 -12.09 22.20 -0.58
C ASN A 150 -10.57 22.11 -0.78
N LEU A 151 -9.84 21.65 0.22
CA LEU A 151 -8.39 21.42 0.13
C LEU A 151 -8.05 20.49 -1.02
N LEU A 152 -8.66 19.30 -1.06
CA LEU A 152 -8.39 18.28 -2.07
C LEU A 152 -8.69 18.77 -3.49
N LEU A 153 -9.82 19.44 -3.68
CA LEU A 153 -10.23 19.97 -5.01
C LEU A 153 -9.32 21.09 -5.51
N ARG A 154 -8.80 21.93 -4.62
CA ARG A 154 -7.97 23.08 -5.01
C ARG A 154 -6.49 22.79 -5.15
N THR A 155 -6.01 21.75 -4.46
CA THR A 155 -4.57 21.44 -4.42
C THR A 155 -4.20 20.17 -5.17
N GLY A 156 -5.16 19.28 -5.41
CA GLY A 156 -4.90 17.96 -6.00
C GLY A 156 -4.13 17.01 -5.08
N LEU A 157 -4.07 17.29 -3.77
CA LEU A 157 -3.44 16.41 -2.79
C LEU A 157 -4.05 15.01 -2.82
N ARG A 158 -3.20 14.01 -2.59
CA ARG A 158 -3.70 12.67 -2.31
C ARG A 158 -4.33 12.64 -0.92
N THR A 159 -5.35 11.80 -0.76
CA THR A 159 -6.04 11.64 0.53
C THR A 159 -5.06 11.36 1.68
N ILE A 160 -4.06 10.51 1.45
CA ILE A 160 -3.06 10.18 2.48
C ILE A 160 -2.17 11.36 2.85
N GLU A 161 -1.89 12.28 1.92
CA GLU A 161 -1.11 13.49 2.18
C GLU A 161 -1.90 14.46 3.06
N ALA A 162 -3.21 14.56 2.84
CA ALA A 162 -4.10 15.37 3.69
C ALA A 162 -4.30 14.75 5.10
N ILE A 163 -4.40 13.40 5.19
CA ILE A 163 -4.55 12.68 6.48
C ILE A 163 -3.29 12.82 7.34
N ARG A 164 -2.10 12.80 6.74
CA ARG A 164 -0.83 12.86 7.47
C ARG A 164 -0.39 14.29 7.80
N ALA A 165 -1.12 15.29 7.36
CA ALA A 165 -0.80 16.68 7.62
C ALA A 165 -1.17 17.09 9.04
N ASN A 166 -0.28 17.83 9.71
CA ASN A 166 -0.48 18.43 11.01
C ASN A 166 -0.76 19.93 10.89
N VAL A 167 -1.21 20.56 11.95
CA VAL A 167 -1.49 22.01 11.99
C VAL A 167 -0.23 22.82 11.69
N GLU A 168 0.92 22.43 12.24
CA GLU A 168 2.22 23.10 12.03
C GLU A 168 2.74 23.00 10.60
N ASP A 169 2.20 22.08 9.78
CA ASP A 169 2.57 21.93 8.37
C ASP A 169 2.07 23.10 7.51
N ILE A 170 1.14 23.90 8.04
CA ILE A 170 0.75 25.16 7.42
C ILE A 170 1.81 26.22 7.78
N THR A 171 2.59 26.61 6.79
CA THR A 171 3.70 27.56 6.96
C THR A 171 3.78 28.51 5.76
N TYR A 172 4.87 29.26 5.68
CA TYR A 172 5.15 30.16 4.57
C TYR A 172 6.46 29.80 3.87
N LYS A 173 6.42 29.87 2.53
CA LYS A 173 7.63 29.86 1.69
C LYS A 173 7.65 31.19 0.91
N GLY A 174 8.55 32.07 1.31
CA GLY A 174 8.51 33.46 0.86
C GLY A 174 7.19 34.15 1.29
N SER A 175 6.47 34.72 0.36
CA SER A 175 5.16 35.36 0.60
C SER A 175 3.96 34.42 0.48
N GLN A 176 4.18 33.16 0.09
CA GLN A 176 3.11 32.20 -0.16
C GLN A 176 2.85 31.31 1.05
N ARG A 177 1.59 31.20 1.45
CA ARG A 177 1.16 30.19 2.41
C ARG A 177 1.17 28.82 1.74
N VAL A 178 1.75 27.83 2.41
CA VAL A 178 1.89 26.47 1.90
C VAL A 178 1.47 25.45 2.96
N LEU A 179 1.09 24.27 2.52
CA LEU A 179 0.98 23.09 3.36
C LEU A 179 2.13 22.14 2.97
N LEU A 180 3.00 21.85 3.94
CA LEU A 180 4.04 20.84 3.78
C LEU A 180 3.39 19.46 3.77
N VAL A 181 3.86 18.56 2.92
CA VAL A 181 3.28 17.22 2.79
C VAL A 181 4.35 16.15 2.64
N TYR A 182 4.05 14.99 3.16
CA TYR A 182 4.88 13.80 2.96
C TYR A 182 4.70 13.27 1.54
N GLY A 183 5.76 13.19 0.77
CA GLY A 183 5.74 12.49 -0.51
C GLY A 183 5.32 11.03 -0.34
N LYS A 184 4.76 10.42 -1.41
CA LYS A 184 4.40 9.01 -1.38
C LYS A 184 5.65 8.17 -1.10
N GLY A 185 5.63 7.44 0.00
CA GLY A 185 6.72 6.57 0.34
C GLY A 185 7.89 7.25 1.06
N ARG A 186 7.69 8.45 1.58
CA ARG A 186 8.71 9.22 2.31
C ARG A 186 8.24 9.52 3.72
N ASP A 187 9.19 9.59 4.63
CA ASP A 187 8.96 9.93 6.05
C ASP A 187 9.36 11.39 6.35
N GLU A 188 9.73 12.15 5.30
CA GLU A 188 10.05 13.57 5.39
C GLU A 188 9.03 14.42 4.63
N ARG A 189 8.82 15.67 5.10
CA ARG A 189 7.97 16.69 4.47
C ARG A 189 8.75 17.41 3.37
N ASP A 190 9.08 16.71 2.31
CA ASP A 190 9.91 17.20 1.20
C ASP A 190 9.13 17.88 0.07
N ASN A 191 7.81 17.83 0.14
CA ASN A 191 6.91 18.45 -0.81
C ASN A 191 5.98 19.47 -0.15
N PHE A 192 5.39 20.34 -0.94
CA PHE A 192 4.38 21.29 -0.47
C PHE A 192 3.35 21.60 -1.56
N VAL A 193 2.20 22.08 -1.12
CA VAL A 193 1.18 22.70 -1.99
C VAL A 193 0.91 24.12 -1.55
N VAL A 194 0.65 25.02 -2.50
CA VAL A 194 0.29 26.40 -2.19
C VAL A 194 -1.17 26.44 -1.71
N LEU A 195 -1.38 27.06 -0.56
CA LEU A 195 -2.69 27.33 0.00
C LEU A 195 -3.13 28.74 -0.41
N THR A 196 -3.90 28.85 -1.49
CA THR A 196 -4.59 30.11 -1.80
C THR A 196 -5.58 30.47 -0.68
N ASP A 197 -6.00 31.71 -0.58
CA ASP A 197 -6.99 32.11 0.44
C ASP A 197 -8.27 31.27 0.36
N LYS A 198 -8.73 30.95 -0.86
CA LYS A 198 -9.89 30.06 -1.07
C LYS A 198 -9.67 28.63 -0.55
N ALA A 199 -8.45 28.14 -0.51
CA ALA A 199 -8.12 26.84 0.06
C ALA A 199 -7.93 26.92 1.58
N TYR A 200 -7.35 28.01 2.09
CA TYR A 200 -7.00 28.16 3.49
C TYR A 200 -8.20 28.57 4.37
N GLN A 201 -9.07 29.49 3.94
CA GLN A 201 -10.16 30.00 4.77
C GLN A 201 -11.07 28.91 5.37
N PRO A 202 -11.48 27.85 4.64
CA PRO A 202 -12.24 26.75 5.23
C PRO A 202 -11.46 25.99 6.30
N ILE A 203 -10.15 25.80 6.12
CA ILE A 203 -9.28 25.16 7.13
C ILE A 203 -9.23 26.02 8.39
N ALA A 204 -8.99 27.31 8.24
CA ALA A 204 -8.95 28.25 9.36
C ALA A 204 -10.29 28.31 10.10
N ALA A 205 -11.42 28.27 9.39
CA ALA A 205 -12.74 28.22 9.99
C ALA A 205 -12.96 26.91 10.80
N TYR A 206 -12.51 25.80 10.26
CA TYR A 206 -12.56 24.52 10.98
C TYR A 206 -11.66 24.51 12.23
N LEU A 207 -10.41 24.97 12.11
CA LEU A 207 -9.48 24.99 13.24
C LEU A 207 -9.96 25.87 14.40
N LYS A 208 -10.78 26.91 14.14
CA LYS A 208 -11.41 27.72 15.19
C LYS A 208 -12.47 26.96 16.02
N THR A 209 -12.95 25.81 15.55
CA THR A 209 -13.96 25.02 16.25
C THR A 209 -13.38 24.03 17.27
N ARG A 210 -12.05 23.97 17.37
CA ARG A 210 -11.36 23.09 18.30
C ARG A 210 -10.08 23.74 18.82
N GLU A 211 -9.64 23.31 19.99
CA GLU A 211 -8.28 23.58 20.44
C GLU A 211 -7.33 22.63 19.69
N ALA A 212 -6.25 23.17 19.12
CA ALA A 212 -5.28 22.39 18.37
C ALA A 212 -3.88 22.97 18.55
N ASN A 213 -2.94 22.10 18.88
CA ASN A 213 -1.52 22.39 18.90
C ASN A 213 -0.88 22.15 17.54
N GLY A 214 0.35 22.62 17.35
CA GLY A 214 1.06 22.45 16.07
C GLY A 214 1.19 21.01 15.60
N SER A 215 1.49 20.09 16.53
CA SER A 215 1.68 18.65 16.24
C SER A 215 0.37 17.86 16.09
N ASP A 216 -0.78 18.48 16.36
CA ASP A 216 -2.06 17.79 16.19
C ASP A 216 -2.39 17.58 14.71
N PRO A 217 -3.10 16.48 14.35
CA PRO A 217 -3.57 16.28 13.00
C PRO A 217 -4.37 17.46 12.45
N LEU A 218 -4.12 17.85 11.22
CA LEU A 218 -4.85 18.95 10.58
C LEU A 218 -6.35 18.66 10.53
N PHE A 219 -6.73 17.41 10.32
CA PHE A 219 -8.12 16.94 10.33
C PHE A 219 -8.26 15.73 11.24
N THR A 220 -9.10 15.86 12.27
CA THR A 220 -9.37 14.75 13.20
C THR A 220 -10.34 13.72 12.61
N SER A 221 -10.22 12.46 13.02
CA SER A 221 -11.18 11.42 12.72
C SER A 221 -12.54 11.68 13.43
N THR A 222 -13.64 11.27 12.81
CA THR A 222 -14.96 11.18 13.45
C THR A 222 -15.36 9.73 13.73
N SER A 223 -14.45 8.79 13.48
CA SER A 223 -14.64 7.38 13.78
C SER A 223 -14.52 7.15 15.29
N ASN A 224 -15.44 6.38 15.88
CA ASN A 224 -15.36 5.98 17.30
C ASN A 224 -14.22 4.98 17.58
N ASN A 225 -13.47 4.55 16.55
CA ASN A 225 -12.46 3.49 16.65
C ASN A 225 -11.06 3.99 17.04
N SER A 226 -10.82 5.29 17.08
CA SER A 226 -9.48 5.86 17.29
C SER A 226 -9.46 7.19 18.03
N ASN A 227 -10.35 7.43 18.99
CA ASN A 227 -10.34 8.64 19.83
C ASN A 227 -10.07 9.96 19.09
N GLY A 228 -10.36 10.02 17.78
CA GLY A 228 -10.16 11.21 16.93
C GLY A 228 -8.82 11.30 16.21
N GLU A 229 -7.92 10.32 16.37
CA GLU A 229 -6.65 10.21 15.63
C GLU A 229 -6.78 9.60 14.23
#